data_fa264c5a2b44ea4838d19e8ad1ea9bdb
#
_entry.id   fa264c5a2b44ea4838d19e8ad1ea9bdb
#
_cell.length_a   1.000
_cell.length_b   1.000
_cell.length_c   1.000
_cell.angle_alpha   90.00
_cell.angle_beta   90.00
_cell.angle_gamma   90.00
#
_symmetry.space_group_name_H-M   'P 1'
#
loop_
_entity.id
_entity.type
_entity.pdbx_description
1 polymer ?
#
loop_
_entity_poly.entity_id
_entity_poly.type
_entity_poly.pdbx_seq_one_letter_code
_entity_poly.pdbx_strand_id
1 'polypeptide(L)'
;MQSYVVGEGDDHAARFRQLDELRYALRSVYLFAPWVRRIFIVTDSPRPAWLADHPKVTIMRSEEFFADPSVLPTHNSQAVESQLHRIPGLAEHFLYSNDDMFFGRPVNPDMFFSPGGVTRFVEADTRVGLGSNEPQRSGFENAARVNRSLLEERFGAVITRHLEHSPAPLRKSIMAELEQEFPDDFARTAASAFRTRTDISVTNSLYHYYALLTGRAVTQTDASVKYVDTTTRAGLKVMKSLLRKRSFDMFCLNDGSFPEISNAERATAVRSFLDRYFAIAAPWELAEYEANEQAV
;
A
#
# COMPACT_ATOMS: atom_id res chain seq x y z
N MET A 1 2.66 -21.91 24.19
CA MET A 1 2.00 -21.07 23.21
C MET A 1 1.56 -19.80 23.93
N GLN A 2 2.32 -18.71 23.81
CA GLN A 2 1.85 -17.42 24.27
C GLN A 2 0.72 -17.01 23.32
N SER A 3 -0.48 -16.82 23.86
CA SER A 3 -1.56 -16.17 23.15
C SER A 3 -1.16 -14.71 22.96
N TYR A 4 -0.61 -14.39 21.81
CA TYR A 4 -0.52 -13.01 21.39
C TYR A 4 -1.95 -12.51 21.30
N VAL A 5 -2.29 -11.49 22.06
CA VAL A 5 -3.49 -10.70 21.85
C VAL A 5 -3.25 -10.01 20.50
N VAL A 6 -3.86 -10.56 19.47
CA VAL A 6 -3.75 -10.07 18.11
C VAL A 6 -4.34 -8.68 18.12
N GLY A 7 -3.71 -7.76 17.39
CA GLY A 7 -3.89 -6.33 17.51
C GLY A 7 -5.33 -5.86 17.44
N GLU A 8 -5.63 -4.95 18.27
CA GLU A 8 -6.87 -4.26 18.47
C GLU A 8 -7.52 -3.88 17.13
N GLY A 9 -8.47 -4.68 16.66
CA GLY A 9 -9.32 -4.37 15.50
C GLY A 9 -8.84 -4.82 14.11
N ASP A 10 -7.68 -5.46 13.96
CA ASP A 10 -7.11 -5.84 12.65
C ASP A 10 -6.97 -7.37 12.44
N ASP A 11 -7.69 -8.19 13.20
CA ASP A 11 -7.53 -9.66 13.27
C ASP A 11 -8.31 -10.45 12.24
N HIS A 12 -8.89 -9.79 11.26
CA HIS A 12 -9.70 -10.50 10.28
C HIS A 12 -8.83 -11.45 9.45
N ALA A 13 -9.24 -12.72 9.37
CA ALA A 13 -8.70 -13.74 8.48
C ALA A 13 -8.62 -13.27 6.99
N ALA A 14 -9.33 -12.23 6.64
CA ALA A 14 -9.27 -11.52 5.38
C ALA A 14 -7.85 -11.10 4.98
N ARG A 15 -7.04 -10.62 5.93
CA ARG A 15 -5.67 -10.12 5.67
C ARG A 15 -4.67 -11.20 5.24
N PHE A 16 -5.02 -12.46 5.45
CA PHE A 16 -4.15 -13.62 5.14
C PHE A 16 -4.62 -14.41 3.92
N ARG A 17 -5.66 -13.91 3.20
CA ARG A 17 -6.18 -14.56 2.00
C ARG A 17 -5.51 -13.95 0.78
N GLN A 18 -4.76 -14.78 0.07
CA GLN A 18 -4.13 -14.36 -1.17
C GLN A 18 -4.90 -14.92 -2.38
N LEU A 19 -5.09 -14.08 -3.38
CA LEU A 19 -5.68 -14.42 -4.68
C LEU A 19 -4.69 -14.12 -5.81
N ASP A 20 -3.36 -14.16 -5.51
CA ASP A 20 -2.26 -13.77 -6.39
C ASP A 20 -2.31 -12.30 -6.83
N GLU A 21 -2.93 -11.43 -6.00
CA GLU A 21 -3.06 -9.98 -6.27
C GLU A 21 -1.72 -9.36 -6.65
N LEU A 22 -0.63 -9.71 -5.95
CA LEU A 22 0.72 -9.22 -6.24
C LEU A 22 1.14 -9.46 -7.69
N ARG A 23 0.82 -10.63 -8.27
CA ARG A 23 1.13 -10.96 -9.66
C ARG A 23 0.50 -9.96 -10.61
N TYR A 24 -0.77 -9.67 -10.41
CA TYR A 24 -1.53 -8.74 -11.25
C TYR A 24 -1.18 -7.28 -10.96
N ALA A 25 -0.84 -6.93 -9.72
CA ALA A 25 -0.30 -5.61 -9.40
C ALA A 25 0.98 -5.34 -10.20
N LEU A 26 1.89 -6.32 -10.27
CA LEU A 26 3.10 -6.22 -11.08
C LEU A 26 2.83 -6.22 -12.59
N ARG A 27 1.81 -6.95 -13.08
CA ARG A 27 1.34 -6.82 -14.47
C ARG A 27 0.83 -5.40 -14.75
N SER A 28 0.12 -4.78 -13.80
CA SER A 28 -0.34 -3.40 -13.94
C SER A 28 0.81 -2.40 -14.08
N VAL A 29 1.90 -2.60 -13.33
CA VAL A 29 3.13 -1.81 -13.46
C VAL A 29 3.74 -2.00 -14.85
N TYR A 30 3.85 -3.25 -15.33
CA TYR A 30 4.39 -3.54 -16.65
C TYR A 30 3.60 -2.88 -17.78
N LEU A 31 2.28 -2.98 -17.72
CA LEU A 31 1.39 -2.51 -18.77
C LEU A 31 1.20 -0.98 -18.77
N PHE A 32 1.11 -0.37 -17.59
CA PHE A 32 0.62 0.99 -17.46
C PHE A 32 1.60 1.98 -16.82
N ALA A 33 2.69 1.49 -16.21
CA ALA A 33 3.77 2.31 -15.66
C ALA A 33 5.16 1.82 -16.13
N PRO A 34 5.40 1.66 -17.46
CA PRO A 34 6.64 1.07 -17.98
C PRO A 34 7.91 1.88 -17.65
N TRP A 35 7.76 3.15 -17.26
CA TRP A 35 8.82 4.04 -16.80
C TRP A 35 9.39 3.66 -15.43
N VAL A 36 8.71 2.81 -14.65
CA VAL A 36 9.25 2.24 -13.42
C VAL A 36 10.46 1.37 -13.77
N ARG A 37 11.61 1.71 -13.20
CA ARG A 37 12.91 1.08 -13.56
C ARG A 37 13.23 -0.14 -12.72
N ARG A 38 12.88 -0.12 -11.43
CA ARG A 38 13.15 -1.20 -10.46
C ARG A 38 11.93 -1.40 -9.57
N ILE A 39 11.71 -2.64 -9.20
CA ILE A 39 10.62 -3.06 -8.31
C ILE A 39 11.26 -3.82 -7.15
N PHE A 40 10.96 -3.42 -5.93
CA PHE A 40 11.31 -4.12 -4.71
C PHE A 40 10.05 -4.77 -4.13
N ILE A 41 10.03 -6.09 -4.06
CA ILE A 41 8.97 -6.84 -3.36
C ILE A 41 9.45 -7.04 -1.93
N VAL A 42 8.89 -6.28 -1.00
CA VAL A 42 9.23 -6.36 0.42
C VAL A 42 8.39 -7.46 1.06
N THR A 43 9.02 -8.58 1.43
CA THR A 43 8.31 -9.71 2.03
C THR A 43 9.27 -10.67 2.73
N ASP A 44 8.86 -11.18 3.90
CA ASP A 44 9.57 -12.26 4.62
C ASP A 44 9.00 -13.65 4.29
N SER A 45 7.93 -13.71 3.49
CA SER A 45 7.37 -14.95 2.95
C SER A 45 8.26 -15.57 1.87
N PRO A 46 8.13 -16.86 1.57
CA PRO A 46 8.83 -17.48 0.44
C PRO A 46 8.60 -16.72 -0.86
N ARG A 47 9.56 -16.85 -1.79
CA ARG A 47 9.41 -16.29 -3.14
C ARG A 47 8.14 -16.83 -3.80
N PRO A 48 7.33 -15.98 -4.45
CA PRO A 48 6.16 -16.44 -5.20
C PRO A 48 6.56 -17.46 -6.28
N ALA A 49 5.82 -18.56 -6.40
CA ALA A 49 6.16 -19.65 -7.33
C ALA A 49 6.13 -19.23 -8.81
N TRP A 50 5.33 -18.21 -9.14
CA TRP A 50 5.23 -17.65 -10.49
C TRP A 50 6.36 -16.68 -10.86
N LEU A 51 7.17 -16.21 -9.88
CA LEU A 51 8.15 -15.16 -10.10
C LEU A 51 9.48 -15.72 -10.58
N ALA A 52 9.87 -15.42 -11.82
CA ALA A 52 11.16 -15.69 -12.39
C ALA A 52 12.25 -14.72 -11.88
N ASP A 53 13.51 -15.09 -12.04
CA ASP A 53 14.61 -14.13 -11.86
C ASP A 53 14.59 -13.08 -12.98
N HIS A 54 14.57 -11.83 -12.60
CA HIS A 54 14.52 -10.72 -13.54
C HIS A 54 15.24 -9.49 -12.96
N PRO A 55 16.11 -8.80 -13.73
CA PRO A 55 16.93 -7.70 -13.23
C PRO A 55 16.13 -6.48 -12.75
N LYS A 56 14.87 -6.37 -13.15
CA LYS A 56 13.96 -5.28 -12.74
C LYS A 56 13.28 -5.56 -11.39
N VAL A 57 13.22 -6.81 -10.92
CA VAL A 57 12.47 -7.22 -9.73
C VAL A 57 13.44 -7.80 -8.69
N THR A 58 13.40 -7.26 -7.49
CA THR A 58 14.21 -7.72 -6.36
C THR A 58 13.29 -8.04 -5.17
N ILE A 59 13.46 -9.21 -4.56
CA ILE A 59 12.85 -9.50 -3.26
C ILE A 59 13.75 -8.90 -2.20
N MET A 60 13.14 -8.21 -1.23
CA MET A 60 13.82 -7.56 -0.12
C MET A 60 13.24 -8.09 1.18
N ARG A 61 14.11 -8.63 2.04
CA ARG A 61 13.74 -9.12 3.37
C ARG A 61 13.80 -7.99 4.39
N SER A 62 12.94 -8.04 5.40
CA SER A 62 12.94 -7.01 6.45
C SER A 62 14.30 -6.90 7.15
N GLU A 63 15.01 -7.99 7.36
CA GLU A 63 16.35 -8.00 7.97
C GLU A 63 17.42 -7.23 7.16
N GLU A 64 17.18 -7.00 5.86
CA GLU A 64 18.12 -6.32 4.97
C GLU A 64 18.07 -4.79 5.07
N PHE A 65 16.99 -4.24 5.66
CA PHE A 65 16.79 -2.78 5.70
C PHE A 65 16.23 -2.22 7.02
N PHE A 66 15.84 -3.06 7.97
CA PHE A 66 15.47 -2.55 9.31
C PHE A 66 16.70 -1.99 10.01
N ALA A 67 16.54 -0.84 10.68
CA ALA A 67 17.60 -0.21 11.46
C ALA A 67 18.07 -1.11 12.61
N ASP A 68 17.13 -1.80 13.24
CA ASP A 68 17.36 -2.80 14.28
C ASP A 68 16.67 -4.12 13.89
N PRO A 69 17.40 -5.09 13.33
CA PRO A 69 16.83 -6.39 12.99
C PRO A 69 16.38 -7.22 14.20
N SER A 70 16.77 -6.86 15.42
CA SER A 70 16.37 -7.60 16.63
C SER A 70 14.88 -7.50 16.97
N VAL A 71 14.17 -6.52 16.39
CA VAL A 71 12.71 -6.36 16.55
C VAL A 71 11.88 -7.29 15.64
N LEU A 72 12.53 -8.00 14.73
CA LEU A 72 11.89 -8.94 13.82
C LEU A 72 11.64 -10.32 14.49
N PRO A 73 10.62 -11.08 14.07
CA PRO A 73 9.75 -10.84 12.93
C PRO A 73 8.62 -9.84 13.27
N THR A 74 8.15 -9.13 12.23
CA THR A 74 6.98 -8.26 12.32
C THR A 74 5.86 -8.72 11.39
N HIS A 75 4.61 -8.57 11.85
CA HIS A 75 3.37 -8.73 11.07
C HIS A 75 2.64 -7.39 10.89
N ASN A 76 3.34 -6.30 11.16
CA ASN A 76 2.86 -4.94 11.13
C ASN A 76 3.38 -4.22 9.87
N SER A 77 2.50 -3.99 8.88
CA SER A 77 2.89 -3.25 7.68
C SER A 77 3.38 -1.83 7.98
N GLN A 78 2.85 -1.18 9.03
CA GLN A 78 3.30 0.16 9.43
C GLN A 78 4.75 0.16 9.95
N ALA A 79 5.17 -0.92 10.63
CA ALA A 79 6.57 -1.11 11.01
C ALA A 79 7.47 -1.22 9.76
N VAL A 80 7.07 -2.04 8.79
CA VAL A 80 7.78 -2.18 7.51
C VAL A 80 7.83 -0.85 6.76
N GLU A 81 6.69 -0.17 6.65
CA GLU A 81 6.54 1.11 5.95
C GLU A 81 7.44 2.21 6.55
N SER A 82 7.65 2.22 7.86
CA SER A 82 8.52 3.18 8.53
C SER A 82 10.00 3.04 8.17
N GLN A 83 10.41 1.89 7.64
CA GLN A 83 11.82 1.56 7.34
C GLN A 83 12.16 1.57 5.84
N LEU A 84 11.20 1.78 4.93
CA LEU A 84 11.39 1.66 3.47
C LEU A 84 12.53 2.52 2.92
N HIS A 85 12.77 3.71 3.47
CA HIS A 85 13.84 4.60 3.02
C HIS A 85 15.25 4.02 3.23
N ARG A 86 15.38 2.95 4.01
CA ARG A 86 16.64 2.24 4.27
C ARG A 86 16.93 1.15 3.25
N ILE A 87 15.98 0.83 2.35
CA ILE A 87 16.19 -0.20 1.31
C ILE A 87 17.41 0.14 0.47
N PRO A 88 18.40 -0.78 0.37
CA PRO A 88 19.59 -0.58 -0.44
C PRO A 88 19.25 -0.39 -1.93
N GLY A 89 19.75 0.67 -2.53
CA GLY A 89 19.51 0.97 -3.94
C GLY A 89 18.15 1.53 -4.28
N LEU A 90 17.30 1.86 -3.28
CA LEU A 90 16.05 2.58 -3.50
C LEU A 90 16.35 3.99 -4.05
N ALA A 91 15.62 4.39 -5.08
CA ALA A 91 15.72 5.71 -5.70
C ALA A 91 15.23 6.82 -4.76
N GLU A 92 15.65 8.07 -5.00
CA GLU A 92 15.15 9.23 -4.27
C GLU A 92 13.64 9.37 -4.40
N HIS A 93 13.11 9.25 -5.63
CA HIS A 93 11.68 9.26 -5.92
C HIS A 93 11.21 7.83 -6.17
N PHE A 94 10.26 7.36 -5.39
CA PHE A 94 9.70 6.02 -5.54
C PHE A 94 8.20 6.01 -5.21
N LEU A 95 7.54 4.95 -5.64
CA LEU A 95 6.14 4.69 -5.30
C LEU A 95 6.09 3.51 -4.33
N TYR A 96 5.35 3.66 -3.24
CA TYR A 96 4.94 2.57 -2.39
C TYR A 96 3.56 2.08 -2.81
N SER A 97 3.37 0.77 -2.89
CA SER A 97 2.08 0.16 -3.25
C SER A 97 1.88 -1.13 -2.47
N ASN A 98 0.65 -1.37 -2.02
CA ASN A 98 0.23 -2.67 -1.56
C ASN A 98 -0.09 -3.58 -2.76
N ASP A 99 -0.24 -4.88 -2.53
CA ASP A 99 -0.56 -5.88 -3.53
C ASP A 99 -2.00 -5.78 -4.08
N ASP A 100 -2.89 -5.10 -3.35
CA ASP A 100 -4.28 -4.83 -3.74
C ASP A 100 -4.47 -3.52 -4.53
N MET A 101 -3.39 -2.79 -4.82
CA MET A 101 -3.40 -1.52 -5.57
C MET A 101 -2.90 -1.73 -7.01
N PHE A 102 -3.64 -1.22 -7.97
CA PHE A 102 -3.39 -1.45 -9.40
C PHE A 102 -3.39 -0.15 -10.20
N PHE A 103 -2.51 -0.05 -11.18
CA PHE A 103 -2.67 0.91 -12.26
C PHE A 103 -3.76 0.42 -13.21
N GLY A 104 -4.77 1.25 -13.49
CA GLY A 104 -5.92 0.87 -14.29
C GLY A 104 -5.81 1.23 -15.77
N ARG A 105 -4.91 2.16 -16.12
CA ARG A 105 -4.60 2.62 -17.49
C ARG A 105 -3.21 3.26 -17.50
N PRO A 106 -2.64 3.59 -18.68
CA PRO A 106 -1.33 4.24 -18.76
C PRO A 106 -1.25 5.52 -17.93
N VAL A 107 -0.25 5.59 -17.07
CA VAL A 107 0.05 6.74 -16.20
C VAL A 107 1.46 7.25 -16.49
N ASN A 108 1.67 8.54 -16.27
CA ASN A 108 2.97 9.19 -16.42
C ASN A 108 3.58 9.53 -15.06
N PRO A 109 4.92 9.65 -14.96
CA PRO A 109 5.60 10.07 -13.73
C PRO A 109 5.08 11.39 -13.16
N ASP A 110 4.66 12.32 -14.02
CA ASP A 110 4.16 13.65 -13.65
C ASP A 110 2.87 13.59 -12.83
N MET A 111 2.15 12.46 -12.87
CA MET A 111 1.01 12.23 -11.99
C MET A 111 1.43 12.13 -10.51
N PHE A 112 2.65 11.71 -10.24
CA PHE A 112 3.16 11.43 -8.90
C PHE A 112 4.20 12.46 -8.41
N PHE A 113 4.97 12.99 -9.34
CA PHE A 113 6.02 13.98 -9.07
C PHE A 113 6.03 15.05 -10.15
N SER A 114 6.03 16.32 -9.75
CA SER A 114 6.23 17.39 -10.72
C SER A 114 7.63 17.31 -11.33
N PRO A 115 7.90 17.98 -12.48
CA PRO A 115 9.24 18.05 -13.04
C PRO A 115 10.30 18.58 -12.07
N GLY A 116 9.92 19.40 -11.10
CA GLY A 116 10.78 19.87 -10.01
C GLY A 116 10.92 18.91 -8.81
N GLY A 117 10.36 17.69 -8.91
CA GLY A 117 10.45 16.66 -7.88
C GLY A 117 9.51 16.85 -6.68
N VAL A 118 8.52 17.76 -6.78
CA VAL A 118 7.49 17.95 -5.75
C VAL A 118 6.51 16.78 -5.80
N THR A 119 6.26 16.17 -4.65
CA THR A 119 5.29 15.07 -4.51
C THR A 119 3.86 15.55 -4.79
N ARG A 120 3.10 14.79 -5.57
CA ARG A 120 1.68 15.04 -5.89
C ARG A 120 0.84 13.90 -5.38
N PHE A 121 -0.10 14.15 -4.47
CA PHE A 121 -0.92 13.10 -3.86
C PHE A 121 -2.40 13.44 -3.87
N VAL A 122 -3.25 12.42 -3.72
CA VAL A 122 -4.71 12.54 -3.78
C VAL A 122 -5.31 12.35 -2.40
N GLU A 123 -6.01 13.37 -1.91
CA GLU A 123 -6.82 13.25 -0.69
C GLU A 123 -8.12 12.52 -0.99
N ALA A 124 -8.51 11.63 -0.08
CA ALA A 124 -9.81 10.99 -0.12
C ALA A 124 -10.93 11.92 0.40
N ASP A 125 -12.16 11.61 0.04
CA ASP A 125 -13.33 12.28 0.61
C ASP A 125 -13.58 11.88 2.07
N THR A 126 -13.06 10.75 2.49
CA THR A 126 -13.18 10.25 3.87
C THR A 126 -12.39 11.11 4.85
N ARG A 127 -12.99 11.32 6.03
CA ARG A 127 -12.42 12.17 7.07
C ARG A 127 -11.75 11.36 8.17
N VAL A 128 -10.64 11.87 8.67
CA VAL A 128 -10.04 11.38 9.92
C VAL A 128 -11.00 11.72 11.05
N GLY A 129 -11.56 10.68 11.68
CA GLY A 129 -12.54 10.83 12.75
C GLY A 129 -12.00 11.62 13.95
N LEU A 130 -12.88 12.33 14.64
CA LEU A 130 -12.55 13.06 15.88
C LEU A 130 -12.31 12.09 17.04
N GLY A 131 -11.80 12.62 18.15
CA GLY A 131 -11.54 11.89 19.38
C GLY A 131 -10.15 11.26 19.44
N SER A 132 -9.89 10.62 20.56
CA SER A 132 -8.63 9.96 20.90
C SER A 132 -8.50 8.59 20.22
N ASN A 133 -7.30 8.02 20.29
CA ASN A 133 -7.06 6.63 19.93
C ASN A 133 -7.74 5.69 20.92
N GLU A 134 -8.33 4.63 20.39
CA GLU A 134 -9.07 3.62 21.17
C GLU A 134 -8.74 2.22 20.69
N PRO A 135 -8.69 1.22 21.59
CA PRO A 135 -8.38 -0.17 21.21
C PRO A 135 -9.37 -0.78 20.20
N GLN A 136 -10.61 -0.31 20.18
CA GLN A 136 -11.67 -0.81 19.30
C GLN A 136 -11.62 -0.24 17.89
N ARG A 137 -10.79 0.80 17.67
CA ARG A 137 -10.61 1.37 16.34
C ARG A 137 -9.61 0.53 15.55
N SER A 138 -9.77 0.51 14.24
CA SER A 138 -8.80 -0.13 13.37
C SER A 138 -7.40 0.52 13.51
N GLY A 139 -6.33 -0.24 13.26
CA GLY A 139 -4.97 0.28 13.28
C GLY A 139 -4.78 1.46 12.31
N PHE A 140 -5.48 1.45 11.18
CA PHE A 140 -5.49 2.56 10.23
C PHE A 140 -6.09 3.85 10.81
N GLU A 141 -7.23 3.75 11.48
CA GLU A 141 -7.89 4.92 12.08
C GLU A 141 -7.10 5.49 13.26
N ASN A 142 -6.49 4.63 14.07
CA ASN A 142 -5.63 5.05 15.17
C ASN A 142 -4.37 5.74 14.65
N ALA A 143 -3.67 5.16 13.69
CA ALA A 143 -2.47 5.75 13.10
C ALA A 143 -2.72 7.13 12.46
N ALA A 144 -3.87 7.31 11.79
CA ALA A 144 -4.24 8.61 11.24
C ALA A 144 -4.41 9.70 12.33
N ARG A 145 -4.88 9.31 13.54
CA ARG A 145 -4.99 10.23 14.69
C ARG A 145 -3.63 10.52 15.31
N VAL A 146 -2.75 9.54 15.42
CA VAL A 146 -1.36 9.74 15.86
C VAL A 146 -0.69 10.75 14.94
N ASN A 147 -0.75 10.52 13.63
CA ASN A 147 -0.16 11.40 12.63
C ASN A 147 -0.70 12.84 12.73
N ARG A 148 -2.03 12.97 12.92
CA ARG A 148 -2.65 14.29 13.13
C ARG A 148 -2.08 15.00 14.35
N SER A 149 -1.95 14.30 15.48
CA SER A 149 -1.44 14.88 16.73
C SER A 149 0.01 15.34 16.59
N LEU A 150 0.87 14.53 15.94
CA LEU A 150 2.26 14.89 15.67
C LEU A 150 2.37 16.15 14.79
N LEU A 151 1.59 16.22 13.72
CA LEU A 151 1.59 17.36 12.81
C LEU A 151 0.96 18.61 13.44
N GLU A 152 -0.07 18.46 14.26
CA GLU A 152 -0.67 19.55 15.01
C GLU A 152 0.30 20.12 16.05
N GLU A 153 1.01 19.26 16.79
CA GLU A 153 2.03 19.69 17.75
C GLU A 153 3.19 20.40 17.06
N ARG A 154 3.64 19.87 15.93
CA ARG A 154 4.83 20.41 15.23
C ARG A 154 4.55 21.66 14.42
N PHE A 155 3.39 21.78 13.80
CA PHE A 155 3.07 22.83 12.82
C PHE A 155 1.82 23.66 13.18
N GLY A 156 1.07 23.30 14.22
CA GLY A 156 -0.24 23.89 14.51
C GLY A 156 -1.32 23.54 13.46
N ALA A 157 -1.08 22.57 12.61
CA ALA A 157 -1.96 22.22 11.49
C ALA A 157 -2.71 20.92 11.74
N VAL A 158 -4.04 20.97 11.66
CA VAL A 158 -4.92 19.81 11.86
C VAL A 158 -5.25 19.18 10.53
N ILE A 159 -4.73 17.97 10.27
CA ILE A 159 -5.12 17.19 9.10
C ILE A 159 -6.51 16.57 9.31
N THR A 160 -7.35 16.60 8.28
CA THR A 160 -8.75 16.19 8.38
C THR A 160 -9.16 15.13 7.37
N ARG A 161 -8.31 14.77 6.40
CA ARG A 161 -8.63 13.81 5.35
C ARG A 161 -7.70 12.63 5.38
N HIS A 162 -8.22 11.45 5.02
CA HIS A 162 -7.41 10.33 4.59
C HIS A 162 -6.88 10.56 3.17
N LEU A 163 -5.98 9.69 2.72
CA LEU A 163 -5.53 9.66 1.33
C LEU A 163 -6.29 8.58 0.57
N GLU A 164 -6.36 8.74 -0.76
CA GLU A 164 -6.87 7.67 -1.62
C GLU A 164 -5.97 6.44 -1.56
N HIS A 165 -6.57 5.25 -1.63
CA HIS A 165 -5.87 3.96 -1.68
C HIS A 165 -5.28 3.74 -3.07
N SER A 166 -4.10 4.28 -3.29
CA SER A 166 -3.36 4.24 -4.56
C SER A 166 -1.86 4.20 -4.30
N PRO A 167 -1.03 3.82 -5.29
CA PRO A 167 0.42 3.91 -5.17
C PRO A 167 0.86 5.29 -4.66
N ALA A 168 1.51 5.30 -3.50
CA ALA A 168 1.88 6.50 -2.77
C ALA A 168 3.24 7.04 -3.23
N PRO A 169 3.31 8.27 -3.74
CA PRO A 169 4.58 8.89 -4.14
C PRO A 169 5.37 9.36 -2.92
N LEU A 170 6.60 8.92 -2.83
CA LEU A 170 7.49 9.16 -1.68
C LEU A 170 8.88 9.59 -2.14
N ARG A 171 9.57 10.36 -1.29
CA ARG A 171 10.99 10.70 -1.44
C ARG A 171 11.78 10.15 -0.27
N LYS A 172 12.87 9.44 -0.61
CA LYS A 172 13.75 8.80 0.36
C LYS A 172 14.31 9.80 1.38
N SER A 173 14.76 10.96 0.92
CA SER A 173 15.33 12.01 1.78
C SER A 173 14.31 12.58 2.76
N ILE A 174 13.04 12.76 2.35
CA ILE A 174 11.99 13.27 3.24
C ILE A 174 11.57 12.22 4.27
N MET A 175 11.56 10.92 3.91
CA MET A 175 11.31 9.86 4.89
C MET A 175 12.42 9.80 5.96
N ALA A 176 13.68 9.94 5.54
CA ALA A 176 14.81 9.99 6.48
C ALA A 176 14.74 11.22 7.40
N GLU A 177 14.30 12.37 6.88
CA GLU A 177 14.06 13.58 7.67
C GLU A 177 12.92 13.39 8.68
N LEU A 178 11.81 12.74 8.27
CA LEU A 178 10.70 12.40 9.15
C LEU A 178 11.15 11.53 10.35
N GLU A 179 12.00 10.54 10.11
CA GLU A 179 12.55 9.71 11.18
C GLU A 179 13.39 10.54 12.16
N GLN A 180 14.13 11.55 11.67
CA GLN A 180 14.88 12.48 12.52
C GLN A 180 13.97 13.44 13.29
N GLU A 181 12.84 13.83 12.71
CA GLU A 181 11.87 14.73 13.34
C GLU A 181 11.03 14.03 14.42
N PHE A 182 10.68 12.73 14.20
CA PHE A 182 9.85 11.93 15.09
C PHE A 182 10.52 10.61 15.49
N PRO A 183 11.74 10.63 16.06
CA PRO A 183 12.56 9.42 16.25
C PRO A 183 11.91 8.39 17.16
N ASP A 184 11.25 8.82 18.22
CA ASP A 184 10.61 7.93 19.20
C ASP A 184 9.38 7.22 18.58
N ASP A 185 8.63 7.90 17.72
CA ASP A 185 7.46 7.34 17.03
C ASP A 185 7.86 6.33 15.97
N PHE A 186 8.93 6.60 15.22
CA PHE A 186 9.51 5.66 14.26
C PHE A 186 10.06 4.42 14.99
N ALA A 187 10.85 4.59 16.04
CA ALA A 187 11.41 3.48 16.80
C ALA A 187 10.31 2.61 17.42
N ARG A 188 9.30 3.22 18.04
CA ARG A 188 8.17 2.52 18.63
C ARG A 188 7.38 1.72 17.57
N THR A 189 7.09 2.33 16.43
CA THR A 189 6.35 1.68 15.34
C THR A 189 7.15 0.52 14.73
N ALA A 190 8.45 0.72 14.47
CA ALA A 190 9.33 -0.31 13.95
C ALA A 190 9.43 -1.53 14.89
N ALA A 191 9.40 -1.29 16.21
CA ALA A 191 9.45 -2.35 17.23
C ALA A 191 8.10 -3.06 17.46
N SER A 192 7.01 -2.59 16.88
CA SER A 192 5.68 -3.18 17.06
C SER A 192 5.50 -4.39 16.15
N ALA A 193 5.54 -5.60 16.72
CA ALA A 193 5.35 -6.84 15.96
C ALA A 193 3.95 -6.95 15.31
N PHE A 194 2.94 -6.35 15.92
CA PHE A 194 1.57 -6.22 15.42
C PHE A 194 1.15 -4.76 15.50
N ARG A 195 0.13 -4.35 14.73
CA ARG A 195 -0.39 -2.99 14.77
C ARG A 195 -0.87 -2.62 16.16
N THR A 196 -0.47 -1.44 16.62
CA THR A 196 -0.87 -0.88 17.90
C THR A 196 -1.65 0.43 17.68
N ARG A 197 -2.33 0.88 18.74
CA ARG A 197 -3.04 2.17 18.70
C ARG A 197 -2.12 3.40 18.67
N THR A 198 -0.82 3.21 18.82
CA THR A 198 0.18 4.29 18.86
C THR A 198 1.13 4.29 17.67
N ASP A 199 0.96 3.35 16.73
CA ASP A 199 1.76 3.33 15.52
C ASP A 199 1.50 4.54 14.64
N ILE A 200 2.52 4.96 13.91
CA ILE A 200 2.39 5.97 12.84
C ILE A 200 2.12 5.29 11.50
N SER A 201 1.40 5.95 10.61
CA SER A 201 1.24 5.53 9.21
C SER A 201 2.05 6.47 8.31
N VAL A 202 3.26 6.05 7.97
CA VAL A 202 4.19 6.91 7.21
C VAL A 202 3.70 7.09 5.77
N THR A 203 3.43 6.00 5.08
CA THR A 203 3.13 5.99 3.63
C THR A 203 1.72 6.48 3.27
N ASN A 204 0.77 6.37 4.21
CA ASN A 204 -0.64 6.70 3.93
C ASN A 204 -1.10 8.05 4.52
N SER A 205 -0.23 8.78 5.22
CA SER A 205 -0.65 10.06 5.79
C SER A 205 0.53 10.92 6.24
N LEU A 206 1.39 10.44 7.17
CA LEU A 206 2.39 11.29 7.82
C LEU A 206 3.33 11.96 6.82
N TYR A 207 3.89 11.20 5.90
CA TYR A 207 4.81 11.71 4.88
C TYR A 207 4.17 12.82 4.04
N HIS A 208 2.98 12.58 3.52
CA HIS A 208 2.35 13.46 2.55
C HIS A 208 1.99 14.81 3.17
N TYR A 209 1.41 14.78 4.36
CA TYR A 209 1.06 16.02 5.05
C TYR A 209 2.27 16.76 5.62
N TYR A 210 3.30 16.06 6.09
CA TYR A 210 4.56 16.69 6.45
C TYR A 210 5.21 17.37 5.23
N ALA A 211 5.28 16.66 4.10
CA ALA A 211 5.82 17.24 2.87
C ALA A 211 4.97 18.41 2.34
N LEU A 212 3.65 18.38 2.50
CA LEU A 212 2.75 19.50 2.18
C LEU A 212 3.04 20.71 3.06
N LEU A 213 3.10 20.52 4.38
CA LEU A 213 3.34 21.59 5.36
C LEU A 213 4.73 22.20 5.25
N THR A 214 5.68 21.46 4.68
CA THR A 214 7.05 21.96 4.42
C THR A 214 7.29 22.38 2.96
N GLY A 215 6.22 22.51 2.15
CA GLY A 215 6.29 23.02 0.78
C GLY A 215 6.91 22.06 -0.26
N ARG A 216 6.95 20.75 0.04
CA ARG A 216 7.57 19.71 -0.80
C ARG A 216 6.56 18.72 -1.39
N ALA A 217 5.28 18.92 -1.10
CA ALA A 217 4.18 18.21 -1.73
C ALA A 217 3.01 19.15 -2.03
N VAL A 218 2.15 18.70 -2.94
CA VAL A 218 0.88 19.36 -3.26
C VAL A 218 -0.22 18.31 -3.38
N THR A 219 -1.44 18.68 -3.03
CA THR A 219 -2.61 17.88 -3.34
C THR A 219 -2.97 18.02 -4.81
N GLN A 220 -3.54 16.98 -5.40
CA GLN A 220 -4.01 16.99 -6.78
C GLN A 220 -5.41 16.39 -6.90
N THR A 221 -6.12 16.78 -7.95
CA THR A 221 -7.45 16.27 -8.30
C THR A 221 -7.50 15.65 -9.70
N ASP A 222 -6.38 15.65 -10.41
CA ASP A 222 -6.29 15.18 -11.80
C ASP A 222 -6.29 13.67 -11.91
N ALA A 223 -5.77 12.97 -10.88
CA ALA A 223 -5.75 11.51 -10.83
C ALA A 223 -7.10 10.95 -10.37
N SER A 224 -7.63 10.02 -11.13
CA SER A 224 -8.86 9.32 -10.80
C SER A 224 -8.55 7.98 -10.13
N VAL A 225 -8.96 7.84 -8.87
CA VAL A 225 -8.76 6.63 -8.06
C VAL A 225 -10.09 5.98 -7.75
N LYS A 226 -10.13 4.64 -7.68
CA LYS A 226 -11.34 3.91 -7.31
C LYS A 226 -11.05 2.86 -6.25
N TYR A 227 -11.57 3.06 -5.06
CA TYR A 227 -11.63 2.03 -4.02
C TYR A 227 -12.82 1.10 -4.26
N VAL A 228 -12.59 -0.22 -4.16
CA VAL A 228 -13.60 -1.26 -4.33
C VAL A 228 -13.54 -2.24 -3.16
N ASP A 229 -14.60 -2.31 -2.40
CA ASP A 229 -14.80 -3.38 -1.42
C ASP A 229 -15.30 -4.64 -2.15
N THR A 230 -14.39 -5.60 -2.35
CA THR A 230 -14.65 -6.83 -3.11
C THR A 230 -15.54 -7.83 -2.40
N THR A 231 -15.84 -7.60 -1.12
CA THR A 231 -16.69 -8.47 -0.29
C THR A 231 -18.17 -8.16 -0.43
N THR A 232 -18.52 -7.07 -1.15
CA THR A 232 -19.90 -6.60 -1.30
C THR A 232 -20.45 -6.82 -2.71
N ARG A 233 -21.77 -6.99 -2.82
CA ARG A 233 -22.45 -7.06 -4.13
C ARG A 233 -22.30 -5.78 -4.94
N ALA A 234 -22.22 -4.64 -4.26
CA ALA A 234 -21.95 -3.35 -4.88
C ALA A 234 -20.54 -3.30 -5.47
N GLY A 235 -19.54 -3.79 -4.73
CA GLY A 235 -18.16 -3.89 -5.19
C GLY A 235 -18.03 -4.75 -6.45
N LEU A 236 -18.69 -5.93 -6.50
CA LEU A 236 -18.70 -6.77 -7.71
C LEU A 236 -19.29 -6.06 -8.94
N LYS A 237 -20.31 -5.22 -8.76
CA LYS A 237 -20.87 -4.39 -9.85
C LYS A 237 -19.85 -3.33 -10.30
N VAL A 238 -19.14 -2.71 -9.36
CA VAL A 238 -18.08 -1.73 -9.67
C VAL A 238 -16.96 -2.42 -10.45
N MET A 239 -16.49 -3.62 -10.06
CA MET A 239 -15.48 -4.38 -10.81
C MET A 239 -15.92 -4.63 -12.27
N LYS A 240 -17.17 -5.05 -12.50
CA LYS A 240 -17.73 -5.21 -13.87
C LYS A 240 -17.68 -3.89 -14.67
N SER A 241 -17.94 -2.76 -14.01
CA SER A 241 -17.85 -1.44 -14.64
C SER A 241 -16.40 -1.03 -14.95
N LEU A 242 -15.47 -1.28 -14.02
CA LEU A 242 -14.03 -1.06 -14.21
C LEU A 242 -13.51 -1.82 -15.42
N LEU A 243 -13.83 -3.11 -15.51
CA LEU A 243 -13.41 -3.96 -16.64
C LEU A 243 -13.90 -3.45 -17.99
N ARG A 244 -15.13 -2.93 -18.04
CA ARG A 244 -15.75 -2.45 -19.28
C ARG A 244 -15.26 -1.07 -19.68
N LYS A 245 -15.13 -0.14 -18.72
CA LYS A 245 -14.86 1.28 -19.00
C LYS A 245 -13.38 1.62 -19.00
N ARG A 246 -12.57 0.98 -18.15
CA ARG A 246 -11.14 1.25 -17.93
C ARG A 246 -10.84 2.74 -17.77
N SER A 247 -11.67 3.47 -17.01
CA SER A 247 -11.67 4.93 -16.94
C SER A 247 -10.89 5.51 -15.77
N PHE A 248 -10.43 4.67 -14.84
CA PHE A 248 -9.67 5.11 -13.67
C PHE A 248 -8.17 4.92 -13.89
N ASP A 249 -7.37 5.86 -13.39
CA ASP A 249 -5.91 5.78 -13.43
C ASP A 249 -5.39 4.68 -12.51
N MET A 250 -6.00 4.58 -11.33
CA MET A 250 -5.64 3.61 -10.31
C MET A 250 -6.89 3.08 -9.61
N PHE A 251 -6.80 1.87 -9.07
CA PHE A 251 -7.85 1.31 -8.23
C PHE A 251 -7.28 0.35 -7.18
N CYS A 252 -8.01 0.19 -6.08
CA CYS A 252 -7.73 -0.79 -5.04
C CYS A 252 -8.87 -1.81 -4.96
N LEU A 253 -8.53 -3.10 -4.82
CA LEU A 253 -9.47 -4.21 -4.61
C LEU A 253 -9.37 -4.71 -3.17
N ASN A 254 -9.98 -3.98 -2.25
CA ASN A 254 -9.87 -4.26 -0.83
C ASN A 254 -10.73 -5.44 -0.37
N ASP A 255 -10.23 -6.20 0.59
CA ASP A 255 -10.99 -7.22 1.33
C ASP A 255 -11.65 -6.58 2.55
N GLY A 256 -12.92 -6.19 2.40
CA GLY A 256 -13.67 -5.44 3.42
C GLY A 256 -14.00 -6.26 4.66
N SER A 257 -14.23 -5.58 5.77
CA SER A 257 -14.50 -6.18 7.09
C SER A 257 -15.94 -6.70 7.27
N PHE A 258 -16.87 -6.31 6.39
CA PHE A 258 -18.28 -6.67 6.49
C PHE A 258 -18.77 -7.38 5.22
N PRO A 259 -18.43 -8.68 5.02
CA PRO A 259 -18.72 -9.39 3.79
C PRO A 259 -20.21 -9.66 3.61
N GLU A 260 -20.74 -9.37 2.40
CA GLU A 260 -22.10 -9.71 1.95
C GLU A 260 -22.13 -10.99 1.10
N ILE A 261 -20.97 -11.45 0.66
CA ILE A 261 -20.80 -12.63 -0.22
C ILE A 261 -19.82 -13.61 0.39
N SER A 262 -19.88 -14.86 -0.08
CA SER A 262 -18.94 -15.88 0.38
C SER A 262 -17.51 -15.65 -0.14
N ASN A 263 -16.53 -16.19 0.58
CA ASN A 263 -15.13 -16.13 0.15
C ASN A 263 -14.90 -16.79 -1.22
N ALA A 264 -15.61 -17.88 -1.51
CA ALA A 264 -15.51 -18.57 -2.78
C ALA A 264 -16.06 -17.71 -3.94
N GLU A 265 -17.21 -17.05 -3.72
CA GLU A 265 -17.78 -16.11 -4.68
C GLU A 265 -16.84 -14.93 -4.94
N ARG A 266 -16.28 -14.32 -3.87
CA ARG A 266 -15.29 -13.26 -3.96
C ARG A 266 -14.07 -13.73 -4.76
N ALA A 267 -13.46 -14.85 -4.38
CA ALA A 267 -12.26 -15.38 -5.02
C ALA A 267 -12.46 -15.59 -6.53
N THR A 268 -13.57 -16.22 -6.90
CA THR A 268 -13.93 -16.45 -8.31
C THR A 268 -14.09 -15.12 -9.06
N ALA A 269 -14.80 -14.16 -8.48
CA ALA A 269 -15.06 -12.87 -9.11
C ALA A 269 -13.78 -12.04 -9.28
N VAL A 270 -12.92 -11.98 -8.22
CA VAL A 270 -11.67 -11.23 -8.24
C VAL A 270 -10.69 -11.83 -9.24
N ARG A 271 -10.46 -13.16 -9.22
CA ARG A 271 -9.59 -13.83 -10.20
C ARG A 271 -10.05 -13.58 -11.62
N SER A 272 -11.32 -13.86 -11.93
CA SER A 272 -11.87 -13.62 -13.28
C SER A 272 -11.75 -12.16 -13.73
N PHE A 273 -11.85 -11.20 -12.79
CA PHE A 273 -11.64 -9.78 -13.10
C PHE A 273 -10.17 -9.49 -13.41
N LEU A 274 -9.25 -9.96 -12.57
CA LEU A 274 -7.81 -9.71 -12.71
C LEU A 274 -7.25 -10.33 -13.98
N ASP A 275 -7.63 -11.59 -14.30
CA ASP A 275 -7.26 -12.29 -15.55
C ASP A 275 -7.67 -11.51 -16.80
N ARG A 276 -8.87 -10.97 -16.79
CA ARG A 276 -9.41 -10.22 -17.93
C ARG A 276 -8.90 -8.79 -18.01
N TYR A 277 -8.56 -8.19 -16.87
CA TYR A 277 -8.04 -6.82 -16.83
C TYR A 277 -6.57 -6.79 -17.21
N PHE A 278 -5.79 -7.76 -16.73
CA PHE A 278 -4.33 -7.86 -16.89
C PHE A 278 -3.96 -9.17 -17.58
N ALA A 279 -4.52 -9.42 -18.77
CA ALA A 279 -4.36 -10.67 -19.50
C ALA A 279 -2.92 -10.91 -20.04
N ILE A 280 -2.10 -9.89 -20.10
CA ILE A 280 -0.72 -9.99 -20.62
C ILE A 280 0.24 -10.23 -19.46
N ALA A 281 0.94 -11.37 -19.49
CA ALA A 281 1.98 -11.70 -18.51
C ALA A 281 3.14 -10.69 -18.55
N ALA A 282 3.72 -10.44 -17.39
CA ALA A 282 4.89 -9.60 -17.28
C ALA A 282 6.18 -10.43 -17.57
N PRO A 283 7.29 -9.80 -18.01
CA PRO A 283 8.52 -10.51 -18.37
C PRO A 283 9.19 -11.29 -17.23
N TRP A 284 8.78 -11.02 -16.00
CA TRP A 284 9.26 -11.68 -14.79
C TRP A 284 8.34 -12.80 -14.29
N GLU A 285 7.38 -13.24 -15.11
CA GLU A 285 6.56 -14.41 -14.80
C GLU A 285 7.11 -15.65 -15.47
N LEU A 286 7.02 -16.81 -14.80
CA LEU A 286 7.38 -18.10 -15.35
C LEU A 286 6.32 -18.55 -16.36
N ALA A 287 6.73 -18.82 -17.60
CA ALA A 287 5.82 -19.26 -18.66
C ALA A 287 5.10 -20.59 -18.32
N GLU A 288 5.78 -21.48 -17.60
CA GLU A 288 5.24 -22.77 -17.17
C GLU A 288 4.11 -22.63 -16.14
N TYR A 289 4.11 -21.53 -15.37
CA TYR A 289 3.07 -21.29 -14.37
C TYR A 289 1.71 -21.03 -15.02
N GLU A 290 1.65 -20.30 -16.13
CA GLU A 290 0.42 -20.07 -16.88
C GLU A 290 -0.14 -21.35 -17.53
N ALA A 291 0.73 -22.25 -18.01
CA ALA A 291 0.32 -23.50 -18.61
C ALA A 291 -0.38 -24.44 -17.60
N ASN A 292 0.05 -24.42 -16.35
CA ASN A 292 -0.54 -25.23 -15.28
C ASN A 292 -1.88 -24.67 -14.75
N GLU A 293 -2.10 -23.34 -14.78
CA GLU A 293 -3.39 -22.75 -14.40
C GLU A 293 -4.49 -23.00 -15.44
N GLN A 294 -4.15 -23.20 -16.72
CA GLN A 294 -5.09 -23.53 -17.78
C GLN A 294 -5.45 -25.02 -17.82
N ALA A 295 -4.71 -25.85 -17.09
CA ALA A 295 -4.89 -27.32 -17.07
C ALA A 295 -5.72 -27.82 -15.87
N VAL A 296 -6.20 -26.95 -14.97
CA VAL A 296 -7.07 -27.24 -13.82
C VAL A 296 -8.43 -26.58 -13.99
#